data_fc359a3e4296970001ec1c67b9c9a449
#
_entry.id   fc359a3e4296970001ec1c67b9c9a449
#
_cell.length_a   1.000
_cell.length_b   1.000
_cell.length_c   1.000
_cell.angle_alpha   90.00
_cell.angle_beta   90.00
_cell.angle_gamma   90.00
#
_symmetry.space_group_name_H-M   'P 1'
#
loop_
_entity.id
_entity.type
_entity.pdbx_description
1 polymer ?
#
loop_
_entity_poly.entity_id
_entity_poly.type
_entity_poly.pdbx_seq_one_letter_code
_entity_poly.pdbx_strand_id
1 'polypeptide(L)'
;MDRVGRYRLGTVLGEGATGVVYRATDGGREVAVKVLRAEDPTAQKRFAREARLAAASESRHLVPVLEVGDRYIVMPYFRGGSLSDRLRTERRLSLDATIDLAAQLGKGLDALHACAIVHRDVKPSNVLLDDDGIAALADFGLARGADSTQLTRDGQLVGTLQYIAPELIEGEEATRASDIYALGCVLYECLVGEPPFTGRGQAELGFAHLFEHPPDPRERRPELPAAVTLGLLTALEKDPSRRPTSGTAAARMLHLARNSSLP
;
A
#
# COMPACT_ATOMS: atom_id res chain seq x y z
N MET A 1 2.80 24.92 -13.95
CA MET A 1 4.21 24.91 -13.46
C MET A 1 4.98 23.97 -14.36
N ASP A 2 5.97 24.47 -15.13
CA ASP A 2 6.68 23.61 -16.08
C ASP A 2 7.96 23.00 -15.50
N ARG A 3 8.42 23.46 -14.34
CA ARG A 3 9.65 23.01 -13.68
C ARG A 3 9.56 23.10 -12.16
N VAL A 4 10.22 22.15 -11.49
CA VAL A 4 10.46 22.14 -10.04
C VAL A 4 11.93 21.78 -9.82
N GLY A 5 12.70 22.69 -9.20
CA GLY A 5 14.15 22.56 -9.17
C GLY A 5 14.71 22.44 -10.59
N ARG A 6 15.56 21.43 -10.82
CA ARG A 6 16.12 21.12 -12.16
C ARG A 6 15.21 20.27 -13.03
N TYR A 7 14.13 19.73 -12.48
CA TYR A 7 13.24 18.76 -13.13
C TYR A 7 12.20 19.45 -14.00
N ARG A 8 12.09 19.02 -15.26
CA ARG A 8 11.03 19.45 -16.18
C ARG A 8 9.82 18.53 -15.98
N LEU A 9 8.72 19.11 -15.51
CA LEU A 9 7.48 18.37 -15.28
C LEU A 9 6.77 18.04 -16.60
N GLY A 10 6.27 16.82 -16.71
CA GLY A 10 5.48 16.32 -17.82
C GLY A 10 4.06 15.98 -17.37
N THR A 11 3.58 14.80 -17.76
CA THR A 11 2.23 14.32 -17.45
C THR A 11 2.04 14.03 -15.96
N VAL A 12 0.84 14.28 -15.46
CA VAL A 12 0.42 13.87 -14.12
C VAL A 12 0.30 12.34 -14.09
N LEU A 13 0.98 11.71 -13.14
CA LEU A 13 0.91 10.26 -12.88
C LEU A 13 -0.15 9.94 -11.82
N GLY A 14 -0.35 10.86 -10.88
CA GLY A 14 -1.33 10.70 -9.81
C GLY A 14 -1.51 11.96 -8.99
N GLU A 15 -2.67 12.09 -8.37
CA GLU A 15 -3.02 13.20 -7.50
C GLU A 15 -3.65 12.65 -6.21
N GLY A 16 -3.19 13.13 -5.07
CA GLY A 16 -3.67 12.71 -3.77
C GLY A 16 -3.67 13.84 -2.74
N ALA A 17 -4.07 13.54 -1.51
CA ALA A 17 -4.16 14.51 -0.43
C ALA A 17 -2.80 15.17 -0.12
N THR A 18 -1.71 14.43 -0.24
CA THR A 18 -0.35 14.91 0.10
C THR A 18 0.33 15.68 -1.03
N GLY A 19 -0.13 15.57 -2.28
CA GLY A 19 0.50 16.23 -3.42
C GLY A 19 0.09 15.66 -4.77
N VAL A 20 0.82 16.13 -5.80
CA VAL A 20 0.65 15.68 -7.19
C VAL A 20 1.96 15.05 -7.65
N VAL A 21 1.88 13.87 -8.25
CA VAL A 21 3.03 13.16 -8.81
C VAL A 21 3.08 13.40 -10.32
N TYR A 22 4.23 13.85 -10.81
CA TYR A 22 4.47 14.10 -12.23
C TYR A 22 5.54 13.15 -12.77
N ARG A 23 5.35 12.66 -13.98
CA ARG A 23 6.47 12.18 -14.78
C ARG A 23 7.34 13.39 -15.13
N ALA A 24 8.63 13.30 -14.92
CA ALA A 24 9.54 14.42 -15.14
C ALA A 24 10.84 13.94 -15.78
N THR A 25 11.64 14.89 -16.26
CA THR A 25 12.95 14.59 -16.86
C THR A 25 14.06 15.44 -16.21
N ASP A 26 15.22 14.80 -15.99
CA ASP A 26 16.47 15.41 -15.57
C ASP A 26 17.56 15.02 -16.59
N GLY A 27 17.97 15.96 -17.46
CA GLY A 27 19.00 15.69 -18.46
C GLY A 27 18.74 14.50 -19.39
N GLY A 28 17.46 14.17 -19.65
CA GLY A 28 17.05 13.01 -20.47
C GLY A 28 16.72 11.75 -19.67
N ARG A 29 17.00 11.71 -18.35
CA ARG A 29 16.58 10.62 -17.47
C ARG A 29 15.15 10.84 -16.98
N GLU A 30 14.31 9.83 -17.08
CA GLU A 30 12.96 9.85 -16.54
C GLU A 30 12.95 9.63 -15.03
N VAL A 31 12.14 10.43 -14.33
CA VAL A 31 11.93 10.35 -12.89
C VAL A 31 10.46 10.64 -12.58
N ALA A 32 10.00 10.26 -11.40
CA ALA A 32 8.75 10.72 -10.83
C ALA A 32 9.04 11.82 -9.81
N VAL A 33 8.34 12.96 -9.92
CA VAL A 33 8.46 14.08 -9.00
C VAL A 33 7.14 14.30 -8.30
N LYS A 34 7.11 14.08 -6.99
CA LYS A 34 5.96 14.37 -6.15
C LYS A 34 6.09 15.79 -5.61
N VAL A 35 5.17 16.67 -6.03
CA VAL A 35 5.08 18.05 -5.54
C VAL A 35 4.10 18.08 -4.38
N LEU A 36 4.57 18.46 -3.19
CA LEU A 36 3.79 18.46 -1.96
C LEU A 36 2.85 19.66 -1.90
N ARG A 37 1.61 19.43 -1.46
CA ARG A 37 0.62 20.49 -1.20
C ARG A 37 0.82 21.17 0.15
N ALA A 38 1.42 20.49 1.11
CA ALA A 38 1.54 20.98 2.47
C ALA A 38 2.45 22.22 2.55
N GLU A 39 1.94 23.28 3.16
CA GLU A 39 2.69 24.47 3.55
C GLU A 39 3.35 24.29 4.93
N ASP A 40 3.10 23.16 5.62
CA ASP A 40 3.68 22.88 6.95
C ASP A 40 5.14 22.40 6.85
N PRO A 41 6.11 23.25 7.23
CA PRO A 41 7.53 22.89 7.22
C PRO A 41 7.86 21.70 8.14
N THR A 42 7.04 21.45 9.14
CA THR A 42 7.22 20.35 10.11
C THR A 42 6.86 19.01 9.47
N ALA A 43 5.78 18.98 8.70
CA ALA A 43 5.40 17.80 7.91
C ALA A 43 6.47 17.46 6.85
N GLN A 44 7.02 18.48 6.18
CA GLN A 44 8.09 18.29 5.19
C GLN A 44 9.36 17.72 5.81
N LYS A 45 9.81 18.25 6.97
CA LYS A 45 10.99 17.75 7.68
C LYS A 45 10.82 16.32 8.18
N ARG A 46 9.64 15.98 8.69
CA ARG A 46 9.31 14.60 9.12
C ARG A 46 9.37 13.63 7.95
N PHE A 47 8.73 13.98 6.85
CA PHE A 47 8.75 13.18 5.65
C PHE A 47 10.17 12.95 5.12
N ALA A 48 10.97 14.02 5.00
CA ALA A 48 12.36 13.92 4.55
C ALA A 48 13.20 13.00 5.47
N ARG A 49 12.91 12.99 6.77
CA ARG A 49 13.56 12.10 7.74
C ARG A 49 13.13 10.63 7.52
N GLU A 50 11.83 10.37 7.39
CA GLU A 50 11.30 9.01 7.17
C GLU A 50 11.77 8.43 5.84
N ALA A 51 11.77 9.26 4.78
CA ALA A 51 12.30 8.88 3.48
C ALA A 51 13.80 8.51 3.52
N ARG A 52 14.61 9.26 4.28
CA ARG A 52 16.03 8.93 4.47
C ARG A 52 16.24 7.65 5.29
N LEU A 53 15.43 7.43 6.32
CA LEU A 53 15.50 6.19 7.13
C LEU A 53 15.11 4.97 6.30
N ALA A 54 14.07 5.08 5.47
CA ALA A 54 13.68 3.99 4.58
C ALA A 54 14.71 3.74 3.46
N ALA A 55 15.36 4.79 2.96
CA ALA A 55 16.44 4.65 1.98
C ALA A 55 17.65 3.86 2.55
N ALA A 56 17.85 3.88 3.87
CA ALA A 56 18.89 3.10 4.54
C ALA A 56 18.58 1.59 4.60
N SER A 57 17.35 1.17 4.28
CA SER A 57 16.94 -0.24 4.35
C SER A 57 17.43 -1.11 3.19
N GLU A 58 17.97 -0.52 2.12
CA GLU A 58 18.44 -1.17 0.88
C GLU A 58 17.44 -2.18 0.26
N SER A 59 16.17 -2.12 0.64
CA SER A 59 15.16 -3.03 0.11
C SER A 59 14.70 -2.61 -1.29
N ARG A 60 14.86 -3.50 -2.28
CA ARG A 60 14.33 -3.29 -3.64
C ARG A 60 12.79 -3.22 -3.69
N HIS A 61 12.12 -3.60 -2.61
CA HIS A 61 10.66 -3.58 -2.48
C HIS A 61 10.13 -2.30 -1.80
N LEU A 62 10.99 -1.29 -1.68
CA LEU A 62 10.63 0.07 -1.30
C LEU A 62 11.05 1.03 -2.42
N VAL A 63 10.18 1.97 -2.76
CA VAL A 63 10.51 3.01 -3.73
C VAL A 63 11.58 3.92 -3.13
N PRO A 64 12.80 3.96 -3.72
CA PRO A 64 13.86 4.80 -3.17
C PRO A 64 13.58 6.28 -3.43
N VAL A 65 13.99 7.13 -2.49
CA VAL A 65 14.00 8.58 -2.67
C VAL A 65 15.35 9.02 -3.22
N LEU A 66 15.36 9.59 -4.42
CA LEU A 66 16.57 10.06 -5.10
C LEU A 66 16.99 11.44 -4.62
N GLU A 67 16.02 12.33 -4.38
CA GLU A 67 16.25 13.70 -3.93
C GLU A 67 15.04 14.21 -3.13
N VAL A 68 15.29 15.03 -2.13
CA VAL A 68 14.28 15.77 -1.38
C VAL A 68 14.59 17.26 -1.51
N GLY A 69 13.70 18.02 -2.17
CA GLY A 69 13.73 19.48 -2.23
C GLY A 69 12.78 20.10 -1.22
N ASP A 70 12.66 21.43 -1.24
CA ASP A 70 11.83 22.17 -0.28
C ASP A 70 10.35 21.74 -0.30
N ARG A 71 9.80 21.49 -1.50
CA ARG A 71 8.39 21.14 -1.71
C ARG A 71 8.21 19.97 -2.67
N TYR A 72 9.24 19.18 -2.91
CA TYR A 72 9.15 18.06 -3.83
C TYR A 72 10.07 16.92 -3.43
N ILE A 73 9.73 15.75 -3.95
CA ILE A 73 10.48 14.51 -3.78
C ILE A 73 10.66 13.89 -5.14
N VAL A 74 11.85 13.40 -5.39
CA VAL A 74 12.21 12.73 -6.63
C VAL A 74 12.41 11.25 -6.38
N MET A 75 11.80 10.44 -7.21
CA MET A 75 11.84 8.98 -7.17
C MET A 75 12.13 8.42 -8.58
N PRO A 76 12.60 7.20 -8.72
CA PRO A 76 12.62 6.53 -10.02
C PRO A 76 11.21 6.52 -10.63
N TYR A 77 11.16 6.63 -11.96
CA TYR A 77 9.90 6.41 -12.68
C TYR A 77 9.68 4.91 -12.91
N PHE A 78 8.60 4.37 -12.37
CA PHE A 78 8.18 2.98 -12.51
C PHE A 78 7.29 2.84 -13.74
N ARG A 79 7.82 2.27 -14.82
CA ARG A 79 7.11 2.16 -16.11
C ARG A 79 6.00 1.13 -16.12
N GLY A 80 6.07 0.12 -15.26
CA GLY A 80 5.02 -0.87 -15.07
C GLY A 80 3.74 -0.30 -14.41
N GLY A 81 3.77 0.98 -13.98
CA GLY A 81 2.62 1.63 -13.34
C GLY A 81 2.37 1.14 -11.92
N SER A 82 1.13 1.27 -11.47
CA SER A 82 0.70 0.79 -10.16
C SER A 82 0.01 -0.58 -10.24
N LEU A 83 -0.04 -1.29 -9.10
CA LEU A 83 -0.86 -2.50 -8.97
C LEU A 83 -2.34 -2.20 -9.22
N SER A 84 -2.82 -1.00 -8.86
CA SER A 84 -4.18 -0.56 -9.19
C SER A 84 -4.43 -0.50 -10.70
N ASP A 85 -3.44 -0.03 -11.50
CA ASP A 85 -3.54 -0.01 -12.96
C ASP A 85 -3.58 -1.43 -13.52
N ARG A 86 -2.76 -2.31 -12.97
CA ARG A 86 -2.71 -3.71 -13.35
C ARG A 86 -4.04 -4.43 -13.04
N LEU A 87 -4.59 -4.25 -11.83
CA LEU A 87 -5.87 -4.83 -11.44
C LEU A 87 -7.04 -4.29 -12.28
N ARG A 88 -7.00 -3.02 -12.69
CA ARG A 88 -8.00 -2.44 -13.61
C ARG A 88 -7.99 -3.15 -14.96
N THR A 89 -6.83 -3.57 -15.45
CA THR A 89 -6.67 -4.26 -16.74
C THR A 89 -6.93 -5.75 -16.63
N GLU A 90 -6.31 -6.44 -15.67
CA GLU A 90 -6.37 -7.90 -15.52
C GLU A 90 -7.57 -8.36 -14.68
N ARG A 91 -8.24 -7.43 -13.98
CA ARG A 91 -9.32 -7.63 -13.01
C ARG A 91 -8.89 -8.39 -11.76
N ARG A 92 -8.13 -9.46 -11.89
CA ARG A 92 -7.57 -10.26 -10.79
C ARG A 92 -6.27 -10.91 -11.23
N LEU A 93 -5.44 -11.27 -10.27
CA LEU A 93 -4.19 -11.99 -10.52
C LEU A 93 -4.37 -13.50 -10.37
N SER A 94 -3.45 -14.27 -10.95
CA SER A 94 -3.32 -15.69 -10.64
C SER A 94 -2.90 -15.90 -9.17
N LEU A 95 -3.13 -17.10 -8.64
CA LEU A 95 -2.69 -17.44 -7.30
C LEU A 95 -1.17 -17.31 -7.16
N ASP A 96 -0.40 -17.81 -8.12
CA ASP A 96 1.05 -17.74 -8.10
C ASP A 96 1.55 -16.28 -8.12
N ALA A 97 1.01 -15.44 -9.01
CA ALA A 97 1.35 -14.02 -9.08
C ALA A 97 1.00 -13.29 -7.76
N THR A 98 -0.10 -13.66 -7.10
CA THR A 98 -0.49 -13.07 -5.80
C THR A 98 0.46 -13.51 -4.69
N ILE A 99 0.89 -14.77 -4.67
CA ILE A 99 1.88 -15.27 -3.69
C ILE A 99 3.24 -14.60 -3.88
N ASP A 100 3.69 -14.45 -5.12
CA ASP A 100 4.95 -13.76 -5.43
C ASP A 100 4.88 -12.29 -5.02
N LEU A 101 3.75 -11.62 -5.30
CA LEU A 101 3.51 -10.25 -4.86
C LEU A 101 3.51 -10.15 -3.32
N ALA A 102 2.83 -11.08 -2.62
CA ALA A 102 2.81 -11.12 -1.17
C ALA A 102 4.23 -11.24 -0.58
N ALA A 103 5.09 -12.08 -1.18
CA ALA A 103 6.48 -12.21 -0.75
C ALA A 103 7.29 -10.92 -0.93
N GLN A 104 7.05 -10.19 -2.00
CA GLN A 104 7.71 -8.92 -2.31
C GLN A 104 7.25 -7.81 -1.34
N LEU A 105 5.93 -7.61 -1.22
CA LEU A 105 5.35 -6.60 -0.33
C LEU A 105 5.67 -6.90 1.14
N GLY A 106 5.64 -8.19 1.52
CA GLY A 106 6.03 -8.62 2.86
C GLY A 106 7.46 -8.22 3.21
N LYS A 107 8.42 -8.42 2.31
CA LYS A 107 9.81 -7.97 2.48
C LYS A 107 9.91 -6.43 2.57
N GLY A 108 9.13 -5.71 1.76
CA GLY A 108 9.07 -4.26 1.81
C GLY A 108 8.58 -3.74 3.17
N LEU A 109 7.46 -4.30 3.67
CA LEU A 109 6.93 -3.94 4.98
C LEU A 109 7.91 -4.27 6.11
N ASP A 110 8.50 -5.46 6.11
CA ASP A 110 9.45 -5.87 7.14
C ASP A 110 10.68 -4.95 7.16
N ALA A 111 11.13 -4.48 5.99
CA ALA A 111 12.23 -3.51 5.89
C ALA A 111 11.87 -2.15 6.52
N LEU A 112 10.65 -1.62 6.30
CA LEU A 112 10.15 -0.41 6.97
C LEU A 112 10.04 -0.62 8.47
N HIS A 113 9.46 -1.74 8.89
CA HIS A 113 9.24 -2.06 10.29
C HIS A 113 10.55 -2.25 11.06
N ALA A 114 11.62 -2.73 10.40
CA ALA A 114 12.96 -2.78 10.99
C ALA A 114 13.54 -1.39 11.29
N CYS A 115 13.15 -0.38 10.49
CA CYS A 115 13.49 1.03 10.71
C CYS A 115 12.52 1.75 11.66
N ALA A 116 11.62 1.03 12.34
CA ALA A 116 10.54 1.57 13.18
C ALA A 116 9.59 2.52 12.42
N ILE A 117 9.42 2.29 11.12
CA ILE A 117 8.48 3.02 10.26
C ILE A 117 7.28 2.12 9.97
N VAL A 118 6.06 2.63 10.22
CA VAL A 118 4.80 2.01 9.80
C VAL A 118 4.35 2.68 8.51
N HIS A 119 3.91 1.91 7.52
CA HIS A 119 3.54 2.43 6.20
C HIS A 119 2.26 3.27 6.25
N ARG A 120 1.20 2.77 6.91
CA ARG A 120 -0.09 3.43 7.18
C ARG A 120 -1.04 3.61 5.99
N ASP A 121 -0.58 3.40 4.77
CA ASP A 121 -1.39 3.59 3.55
C ASP A 121 -1.06 2.50 2.51
N VAL A 122 -1.07 1.22 2.94
CA VAL A 122 -0.87 0.07 2.04
C VAL A 122 -2.14 -0.14 1.23
N LYS A 123 -2.03 0.08 -0.10
CA LYS A 123 -3.12 -0.09 -1.07
C LYS A 123 -2.56 -0.27 -2.48
N PRO A 124 -3.33 -0.78 -3.45
CA PRO A 124 -2.82 -1.07 -4.79
C PRO A 124 -2.21 0.14 -5.51
N SER A 125 -2.72 1.36 -5.29
CA SER A 125 -2.16 2.56 -5.91
C SER A 125 -0.79 2.97 -5.36
N ASN A 126 -0.41 2.47 -4.19
CA ASN A 126 0.88 2.69 -3.55
C ASN A 126 1.85 1.52 -3.73
N VAL A 127 1.50 0.54 -4.56
CA VAL A 127 2.37 -0.55 -5.01
C VAL A 127 2.76 -0.26 -6.45
N LEU A 128 4.02 0.09 -6.69
CA LEU A 128 4.54 0.38 -8.02
C LEU A 128 5.27 -0.84 -8.58
N LEU A 129 5.18 -1.01 -9.90
CA LEU A 129 5.78 -2.13 -10.63
C LEU A 129 6.88 -1.59 -11.55
N ASP A 130 8.06 -2.22 -11.52
CA ASP A 130 9.13 -1.90 -12.47
C ASP A 130 8.91 -2.60 -13.84
N ASP A 131 9.87 -2.43 -14.74
CA ASP A 131 9.82 -3.01 -16.09
C ASP A 131 9.84 -4.56 -16.07
N ASP A 132 10.38 -5.17 -15.01
CA ASP A 132 10.44 -6.62 -14.79
C ASP A 132 9.25 -7.13 -13.96
N GLY A 133 8.31 -6.25 -13.61
CA GLY A 133 7.14 -6.58 -12.78
C GLY A 133 7.46 -6.74 -11.29
N ILE A 134 8.64 -6.29 -10.84
CA ILE A 134 8.99 -6.27 -9.41
C ILE A 134 8.22 -5.17 -8.70
N ALA A 135 7.57 -5.55 -7.61
CA ALA A 135 6.77 -4.64 -6.80
C ALA A 135 7.59 -3.91 -5.74
N ALA A 136 7.30 -2.61 -5.58
CA ALA A 136 7.85 -1.75 -4.54
C ALA A 136 6.76 -0.90 -3.89
N LEU A 137 6.79 -0.76 -2.57
CA LEU A 137 5.90 0.10 -1.80
C LEU A 137 6.33 1.56 -1.89
N ALA A 138 5.38 2.44 -2.19
CA ALA A 138 5.55 3.89 -2.30
C ALA A 138 4.74 4.61 -1.22
N ASP A 139 5.03 5.88 -1.00
CA ASP A 139 4.26 6.79 -0.15
C ASP A 139 4.14 6.37 1.34
N PHE A 140 5.13 5.66 1.86
CA PHE A 140 5.19 5.27 3.27
C PHE A 140 5.44 6.48 4.19
N GLY A 141 4.85 6.46 5.40
CA GLY A 141 5.08 7.46 6.45
C GLY A 141 4.41 8.83 6.24
N LEU A 142 3.84 9.13 5.07
CA LEU A 142 3.26 10.44 4.75
C LEU A 142 1.99 10.77 5.53
N ALA A 143 1.27 9.76 6.02
CA ALA A 143 -0.03 9.93 6.70
C ALA A 143 0.07 10.46 8.15
N ARG A 144 1.27 10.70 8.68
CA ARG A 144 1.50 11.09 10.09
C ARG A 144 1.18 12.56 10.42
N GLY A 145 0.60 13.33 9.52
CA GLY A 145 0.30 14.75 9.71
C GLY A 145 -1.18 15.12 9.72
N ALA A 146 -2.05 14.23 9.31
CA ALA A 146 -3.49 14.42 9.48
C ALA A 146 -3.86 13.85 10.85
N ASP A 147 -4.33 14.70 11.77
CA ASP A 147 -4.98 14.27 13.00
C ASP A 147 -5.94 13.14 12.66
N SER A 148 -5.86 12.02 13.39
CA SER A 148 -6.77 10.88 13.26
C SER A 148 -8.25 11.30 13.38
N THR A 149 -8.53 12.50 13.85
CA THR A 149 -9.83 13.16 13.89
C THR A 149 -10.28 13.80 12.58
N GLN A 150 -9.41 13.88 11.53
CA GLN A 150 -9.79 14.42 10.21
C GLN A 150 -10.27 13.35 9.21
N LEU A 151 -10.42 12.11 9.62
CA LEU A 151 -10.93 11.01 8.77
C LEU A 151 -12.31 11.30 8.13
N THR A 152 -12.98 12.38 8.52
CA THR A 152 -14.38 12.63 8.14
C THR A 152 -14.60 13.86 7.26
N ARG A 153 -13.59 14.66 6.88
CA ARG A 153 -13.86 15.99 6.30
C ARG A 153 -13.87 16.12 4.78
N ASP A 154 -13.20 15.27 4.01
CA ASP A 154 -13.15 15.47 2.55
C ASP A 154 -13.35 14.17 1.77
N GLY A 155 -14.28 14.19 0.80
CA GLY A 155 -14.70 13.05 -0.04
C GLY A 155 -13.61 12.32 -0.85
N GLN A 156 -12.32 12.64 -0.68
CA GLN A 156 -11.18 11.92 -1.25
C GLN A 156 -10.79 10.65 -0.46
N LEU A 157 -11.42 10.40 0.70
CA LEU A 157 -11.11 9.28 1.58
C LEU A 157 -11.70 7.93 1.15
N VAL A 158 -12.64 7.90 0.21
CA VAL A 158 -13.39 6.68 -0.16
C VAL A 158 -12.46 5.53 -0.59
N GLY A 159 -11.39 5.82 -1.33
CA GLY A 159 -10.45 4.79 -1.80
C GLY A 159 -9.53 4.21 -0.71
N THR A 160 -9.23 4.98 0.34
CA THR A 160 -8.33 4.54 1.43
C THR A 160 -9.07 3.70 2.47
N LEU A 161 -10.36 3.97 2.70
CA LEU A 161 -11.16 3.21 3.67
C LEU A 161 -11.31 1.73 3.34
N GLN A 162 -11.14 1.32 2.08
CA GLN A 162 -11.23 -0.09 1.65
C GLN A 162 -10.12 -0.99 2.20
N TYR A 163 -9.03 -0.40 2.71
CA TYR A 163 -7.84 -1.12 3.22
C TYR A 163 -7.52 -0.76 4.67
N ILE A 164 -8.38 0.02 5.32
CA ILE A 164 -8.14 0.52 6.68
C ILE A 164 -8.25 -0.59 7.71
N ALA A 165 -7.31 -0.64 8.64
CA ALA A 165 -7.39 -1.58 9.75
C ALA A 165 -8.42 -1.13 10.79
N PRO A 166 -9.13 -2.08 11.45
CA PRO A 166 -10.17 -1.79 12.45
C PRO A 166 -9.72 -0.81 13.53
N GLU A 167 -8.56 -1.05 14.12
CA GLU A 167 -7.98 -0.23 15.20
C GLU A 167 -7.78 1.24 14.79
N LEU A 168 -7.54 1.51 13.49
CA LEU A 168 -7.39 2.88 13.01
C LEU A 168 -8.74 3.61 12.93
N ILE A 169 -9.84 2.88 12.70
CA ILE A 169 -11.20 3.42 12.74
C ILE A 169 -11.59 3.77 14.18
N GLU A 170 -11.12 2.97 15.15
CA GLU A 170 -11.29 3.21 16.59
C GLU A 170 -10.43 4.36 17.12
N GLY A 171 -9.54 4.90 16.29
CA GLY A 171 -8.68 6.03 16.63
C GLY A 171 -7.37 5.63 17.32
N GLU A 172 -7.03 4.35 17.30
CA GLU A 172 -5.75 3.86 17.82
C GLU A 172 -4.59 4.22 16.89
N GLU A 173 -3.38 4.15 17.42
CA GLU A 173 -2.17 4.40 16.62
C GLU A 173 -1.89 3.25 15.64
N ALA A 174 -1.47 3.61 14.43
CA ALA A 174 -1.05 2.63 13.43
C ALA A 174 0.18 1.85 13.90
N THR A 175 0.10 0.54 13.75
CA THR A 175 1.15 -0.40 14.10
C THR A 175 1.56 -1.26 12.91
N ARG A 176 2.54 -2.15 13.10
CA ARG A 176 2.90 -3.17 12.10
C ARG A 176 1.69 -4.04 11.74
N ALA A 177 0.85 -4.35 12.73
CA ALA A 177 -0.35 -5.17 12.52
C ALA A 177 -1.38 -4.47 11.63
N SER A 178 -1.47 -3.14 11.67
CA SER A 178 -2.32 -2.36 10.77
C SER A 178 -1.87 -2.48 9.30
N ASP A 179 -0.56 -2.45 9.04
CA ASP A 179 -0.01 -2.67 7.69
C ASP A 179 -0.26 -4.11 7.20
N ILE A 180 -0.22 -5.11 8.10
CA ILE A 180 -0.53 -6.51 7.76
C ILE A 180 -1.99 -6.67 7.37
N TYR A 181 -2.92 -6.01 8.07
CA TYR A 181 -4.33 -6.01 7.70
C TYR A 181 -4.54 -5.40 6.30
N ALA A 182 -3.95 -4.24 6.06
CA ALA A 182 -4.01 -3.57 4.76
C ALA A 182 -3.40 -4.43 3.64
N LEU A 183 -2.26 -5.11 3.90
CA LEU A 183 -1.69 -6.11 2.98
C LEU A 183 -2.69 -7.23 2.71
N GLY A 184 -3.38 -7.75 3.74
CA GLY A 184 -4.44 -8.74 3.60
C GLY A 184 -5.55 -8.28 2.64
N CYS A 185 -6.02 -7.04 2.78
CA CYS A 185 -7.02 -6.44 1.88
C CYS A 185 -6.51 -6.36 0.43
N VAL A 186 -5.26 -5.94 0.21
CA VAL A 186 -4.63 -5.89 -1.11
C VAL A 186 -4.54 -7.27 -1.75
N LEU A 187 -4.10 -8.29 -0.99
CA LEU A 187 -3.98 -9.66 -1.50
C LEU A 187 -5.35 -10.29 -1.77
N TYR A 188 -6.35 -9.97 -0.95
CA TYR A 188 -7.73 -10.35 -1.20
C TYR A 188 -8.21 -9.80 -2.55
N GLU A 189 -8.02 -8.50 -2.78
CA GLU A 189 -8.39 -7.87 -4.06
C GLU A 189 -7.63 -8.47 -5.24
N CYS A 190 -6.33 -8.75 -5.09
CA CYS A 190 -5.56 -9.43 -6.12
C CYS A 190 -6.16 -10.79 -6.50
N LEU A 191 -6.66 -11.56 -5.55
CA LEU A 191 -7.25 -12.87 -5.80
C LEU A 191 -8.68 -12.78 -6.33
N VAL A 192 -9.50 -11.88 -5.80
CA VAL A 192 -10.96 -11.84 -6.02
C VAL A 192 -11.34 -10.81 -7.10
N GLY A 193 -10.55 -9.73 -7.23
CA GLY A 193 -10.79 -8.63 -8.17
C GLY A 193 -11.46 -7.41 -7.52
N GLU A 194 -11.79 -7.51 -6.23
CA GLU A 194 -12.32 -6.39 -5.42
C GLU A 194 -11.87 -6.55 -3.97
N PRO A 195 -11.77 -5.46 -3.18
CA PRO A 195 -11.47 -5.51 -1.75
C PRO A 195 -12.49 -6.34 -0.98
N PRO A 196 -12.15 -6.83 0.25
CA PRO A 196 -13.06 -7.64 1.06
C PRO A 196 -14.37 -6.93 1.39
N PHE A 197 -14.33 -5.61 1.52
CA PHE A 197 -15.50 -4.78 1.75
C PHE A 197 -15.54 -3.64 0.72
N THR A 198 -16.63 -3.56 -0.04
CA THR A 198 -16.80 -2.61 -1.14
C THR A 198 -18.30 -2.30 -1.41
N GLY A 199 -18.58 -1.31 -2.26
CA GLY A 199 -19.95 -0.99 -2.70
C GLY A 199 -20.84 -0.35 -1.62
N ARG A 200 -20.25 0.26 -0.57
CA ARG A 200 -20.94 0.79 0.60
C ARG A 200 -20.60 2.26 0.83
N GLY A 201 -21.46 2.96 1.57
CA GLY A 201 -21.12 4.27 2.11
C GLY A 201 -19.97 4.20 3.13
N GLN A 202 -19.35 5.35 3.43
CA GLN A 202 -18.18 5.39 4.33
C GLN A 202 -18.46 4.79 5.71
N ALA A 203 -19.62 5.10 6.30
CA ALA A 203 -20.01 4.59 7.62
C ALA A 203 -20.22 3.05 7.59
N GLU A 204 -20.88 2.55 6.56
CA GLU A 204 -21.11 1.10 6.38
C GLU A 204 -19.81 0.36 6.11
N LEU A 205 -18.90 0.95 5.34
CA LEU A 205 -17.58 0.39 5.08
C LEU A 205 -16.75 0.33 6.37
N GLY A 206 -16.76 1.41 7.16
CA GLY A 206 -16.14 1.43 8.48
C GLY A 206 -16.72 0.37 9.42
N PHE A 207 -18.05 0.23 9.46
CA PHE A 207 -18.72 -0.81 10.23
C PHE A 207 -18.29 -2.23 9.80
N ALA A 208 -18.18 -2.47 8.49
CA ALA A 208 -17.76 -3.76 7.97
C ALA A 208 -16.31 -4.10 8.38
N HIS A 209 -15.39 -3.12 8.31
CA HIS A 209 -14.02 -3.31 8.77
C HIS A 209 -13.96 -3.62 10.29
N LEU A 210 -14.81 -3.00 11.09
CA LEU A 210 -14.86 -3.21 12.53
C LEU A 210 -15.48 -4.57 12.92
N PHE A 211 -16.62 -4.93 12.31
CA PHE A 211 -17.49 -5.95 12.87
C PHE A 211 -17.82 -7.12 11.93
N GLU A 212 -17.75 -6.95 10.61
CA GLU A 212 -18.10 -8.04 9.70
C GLU A 212 -16.92 -8.97 9.42
N HIS A 213 -17.19 -10.26 9.28
CA HIS A 213 -16.19 -11.18 8.76
C HIS A 213 -15.95 -10.92 7.28
N PRO A 214 -14.67 -10.91 6.83
CA PRO A 214 -14.38 -10.85 5.40
C PRO A 214 -15.05 -12.05 4.69
N PRO A 215 -15.67 -11.83 3.51
CA PRO A 215 -16.22 -12.94 2.72
C PRO A 215 -15.16 -13.99 2.38
N ASP A 216 -15.56 -15.27 2.31
CA ASP A 216 -14.63 -16.33 1.86
C ASP A 216 -14.25 -16.07 0.38
N PRO A 217 -12.97 -15.88 0.04
CA PRO A 217 -12.54 -15.71 -1.35
C PRO A 217 -13.06 -16.81 -2.30
N ARG A 218 -13.32 -18.02 -1.80
CA ARG A 218 -13.84 -19.16 -2.56
C ARG A 218 -15.29 -18.97 -3.04
N GLU A 219 -16.04 -18.06 -2.45
CA GLU A 219 -17.37 -17.71 -2.96
C GLU A 219 -17.30 -17.13 -4.39
N ARG A 220 -16.20 -16.43 -4.69
CA ARG A 220 -15.90 -15.83 -6.00
C ARG A 220 -14.89 -16.64 -6.80
N ARG A 221 -14.06 -17.44 -6.14
CA ARG A 221 -12.99 -18.27 -6.71
C ARG A 221 -12.96 -19.65 -6.08
N PRO A 222 -13.92 -20.55 -6.43
CA PRO A 222 -14.03 -21.86 -5.81
C PRO A 222 -12.77 -22.74 -6.00
N GLU A 223 -11.95 -22.45 -7.00
CA GLU A 223 -10.69 -23.15 -7.27
C GLU A 223 -9.55 -22.83 -6.30
N LEU A 224 -9.70 -21.83 -5.42
CA LEU A 224 -8.66 -21.50 -4.46
C LEU A 224 -8.53 -22.59 -3.39
N PRO A 225 -7.29 -23.00 -3.04
CA PRO A 225 -7.08 -23.93 -1.93
C PRO A 225 -7.60 -23.35 -0.60
N ALA A 226 -8.31 -24.15 0.18
CA ALA A 226 -8.86 -23.74 1.48
C ALA A 226 -7.78 -23.19 2.43
N ALA A 227 -6.59 -23.79 2.41
CA ALA A 227 -5.46 -23.35 3.23
C ALA A 227 -4.97 -21.95 2.86
N VAL A 228 -4.98 -21.59 1.55
CA VAL A 228 -4.63 -20.23 1.09
C VAL A 228 -5.64 -19.21 1.60
N THR A 229 -6.93 -19.55 1.51
CA THR A 229 -8.01 -18.71 2.01
C THR A 229 -7.88 -18.49 3.52
N LEU A 230 -7.62 -19.55 4.29
CA LEU A 230 -7.39 -19.43 5.73
C LEU A 230 -6.20 -18.52 6.06
N GLY A 231 -5.08 -18.69 5.37
CA GLY A 231 -3.90 -17.84 5.54
C GLY A 231 -4.19 -16.37 5.24
N LEU A 232 -4.97 -16.09 4.19
CA LEU A 232 -5.38 -14.74 3.83
C LEU A 232 -6.31 -14.15 4.89
N LEU A 233 -7.34 -14.88 5.32
CA LEU A 233 -8.31 -14.43 6.33
C LEU A 233 -7.65 -14.20 7.70
N THR A 234 -6.57 -14.93 8.03
CA THR A 234 -5.79 -14.67 9.24
C THR A 234 -5.14 -13.27 9.23
N ALA A 235 -4.72 -12.77 8.08
CA ALA A 235 -4.22 -11.39 7.97
C ALA A 235 -5.33 -10.34 8.17
N LEU A 236 -6.60 -10.72 7.95
CA LEU A 236 -7.80 -9.89 8.08
C LEU A 236 -8.51 -10.04 9.43
N GLU A 237 -7.88 -10.69 10.42
CA GLU A 237 -8.39 -10.78 11.78
C GLU A 237 -8.61 -9.39 12.37
N LYS A 238 -9.73 -9.20 13.09
CA LYS A 238 -10.08 -7.90 13.70
C LYS A 238 -9.14 -7.56 14.83
N ASP A 239 -8.81 -8.54 15.67
CA ASP A 239 -7.81 -8.41 16.72
C ASP A 239 -6.39 -8.38 16.11
N PRO A 240 -5.63 -7.28 16.27
CA PRO A 240 -4.28 -7.16 15.75
C PRO A 240 -3.32 -8.25 16.24
N SER A 241 -3.55 -8.77 17.45
CA SER A 241 -2.70 -9.81 18.07
C SER A 241 -2.83 -11.19 17.40
N ARG A 242 -3.91 -11.40 16.64
CA ARG A 242 -4.19 -12.66 15.93
C ARG A 242 -3.66 -12.67 14.50
N ARG A 243 -3.17 -11.52 14.01
CA ARG A 243 -2.59 -11.38 12.68
C ARG A 243 -1.16 -11.93 12.63
N PRO A 244 -0.63 -12.28 11.44
CA PRO A 244 0.79 -12.61 11.27
C PRO A 244 1.68 -11.51 11.82
N THR A 245 2.78 -11.91 12.46
CA THR A 245 3.69 -10.99 13.17
C THR A 245 4.56 -10.14 12.25
N SER A 246 4.62 -10.48 10.95
CA SER A 246 5.40 -9.75 9.94
C SER A 246 4.82 -9.95 8.54
N GLY A 247 5.24 -9.09 7.58
CA GLY A 247 4.83 -9.19 6.19
C GLY A 247 5.31 -10.49 5.55
N THR A 248 6.54 -10.90 5.82
CA THR A 248 7.07 -12.19 5.33
C THR A 248 6.39 -13.38 5.98
N ALA A 249 5.93 -13.28 7.23
CA ALA A 249 5.13 -14.33 7.86
C ALA A 249 3.76 -14.50 7.16
N ALA A 250 3.08 -13.40 6.84
CA ALA A 250 1.83 -13.42 6.08
C ALA A 250 2.03 -14.07 4.69
N ALA A 251 3.05 -13.65 3.95
CA ALA A 251 3.37 -14.23 2.65
C ALA A 251 3.70 -15.73 2.73
N ARG A 252 4.45 -16.14 3.75
CA ARG A 252 4.81 -17.54 3.96
C ARG A 252 3.59 -18.44 4.23
N MET A 253 2.59 -17.93 4.95
CA MET A 253 1.34 -18.67 5.16
C MET A 253 0.67 -19.01 3.82
N LEU A 254 0.57 -18.04 2.90
CA LEU A 254 0.01 -18.26 1.56
C LEU A 254 0.85 -19.22 0.73
N HIS A 255 2.18 -19.07 0.77
CA HIS A 255 3.10 -19.92 0.01
C HIS A 255 3.05 -21.39 0.45
N LEU A 256 3.05 -21.66 1.75
CA LEU A 256 2.98 -23.04 2.28
C LEU A 256 1.60 -23.65 1.99
N ALA A 257 0.54 -22.85 2.09
CA ALA A 257 -0.82 -23.25 1.85
C ALA A 257 -1.11 -23.65 0.40
N ARG A 258 -0.37 -23.10 -0.58
CA ARG A 258 -0.50 -23.44 -2.01
C ARG A 258 -0.33 -24.93 -2.28
N ASN A 259 0.61 -25.56 -1.58
CA ASN A 259 0.97 -26.97 -1.79
C ASN A 259 0.22 -27.92 -0.84
N SER A 260 -0.64 -27.39 0.03
CA SER A 260 -1.40 -28.19 0.97
C SER A 260 -2.69 -28.65 0.31
N SER A 261 -2.75 -29.93 -0.07
CA SER A 261 -4.00 -30.60 -0.45
C SER A 261 -4.82 -30.87 0.81
N LEU A 262 -5.36 -29.83 1.43
CA LEU A 262 -6.42 -30.00 2.43
C LEU A 262 -7.74 -30.14 1.65
N PRO A 263 -8.51 -31.19 1.93
CA PRO A 263 -9.80 -31.46 1.29
C PRO A 263 -10.81 -30.35 1.56
#